data_5176bd1683f00119fff19303b0201735
#
_entry.id   5176bd1683f00119fff19303b0201735
#
_cell.length_a   1.000
_cell.length_b   1.000
_cell.length_c   1.000
_cell.angle_alpha   90.00
_cell.angle_beta   90.00
_cell.angle_gamma   90.00
#
_symmetry.space_group_name_H-M   'P 1'
#
loop_
_entity.id
_entity.type
_entity.pdbx_description
1 polymer ?
#
loop_
_entity_poly.entity_id
_entity_poly.type
_entity_poly.pdbx_seq_one_letter_code
_entity_poly.pdbx_strand_id
1 'polypeptide(L)'
;MAAQGRDVKLDPSRIAGYRNFGTKLWNAARFCEMNECARVEGFDPAQVKETVNKWIVGEAARSAAEITTAIEAYRFNDAAGAAYRFVWNVFCDWYLEFIKPLLMGDDEAAKAETRATAAWALDQILLVLHPFMPFVTEELWQRTGE
;
A
#
# COMPACT_ATOMS: atom_id res chain seq x y z
N MET A 1 9.56 -12.35 6.59
CA MET A 1 9.85 -12.61 8.02
C MET A 1 9.84 -14.13 8.26
N ALA A 2 10.76 -14.65 9.04
CA ALA A 2 10.85 -16.07 9.31
C ALA A 2 9.82 -16.50 10.38
N ALA A 3 9.39 -17.78 10.31
CA ALA A 3 8.51 -18.35 11.32
C ALA A 3 9.22 -18.44 12.68
N GLN A 4 8.46 -18.26 13.75
CA GLN A 4 8.97 -18.36 15.12
C GLN A 4 9.46 -19.80 15.45
N GLY A 5 10.48 -19.91 16.31
CA GLY A 5 10.94 -21.18 16.84
C GLY A 5 11.93 -21.97 15.97
N ARG A 6 12.46 -21.39 14.90
CA ARG A 6 13.50 -22.01 14.05
C ARG A 6 14.68 -21.06 13.86
N ASP A 7 15.87 -21.65 13.80
CA ASP A 7 17.06 -20.91 13.39
C ASP A 7 16.90 -20.36 11.97
N VAL A 8 17.20 -19.08 11.80
CA VAL A 8 17.13 -18.40 10.50
C VAL A 8 18.52 -18.36 9.90
N LYS A 9 18.70 -19.04 8.76
CA LYS A 9 19.94 -18.91 7.99
C LYS A 9 19.97 -17.56 7.29
N LEU A 10 21.05 -16.83 7.43
CA LEU A 10 21.30 -15.61 6.68
C LEU A 10 21.43 -15.97 5.19
N ASP A 11 20.54 -15.44 4.39
CA ASP A 11 20.52 -15.64 2.93
C ASP A 11 20.57 -14.28 2.23
N PRO A 12 21.69 -13.96 1.56
CA PRO A 12 21.82 -12.69 0.81
C PRO A 12 20.73 -12.47 -0.23
N SER A 13 20.19 -13.54 -0.81
CA SER A 13 19.09 -13.43 -1.80
C SER A 13 17.80 -12.90 -1.18
N ARG A 14 17.52 -13.27 0.08
CA ARG A 14 16.39 -12.74 0.83
C ARG A 14 16.54 -11.25 1.15
N ILE A 15 17.76 -10.84 1.50
CA ILE A 15 18.07 -9.42 1.75
C ILE A 15 17.83 -8.59 0.49
N ALA A 16 18.25 -9.10 -0.69
CA ALA A 16 17.98 -8.47 -1.97
C ALA A 16 16.47 -8.38 -2.25
N GLY A 17 15.69 -9.40 -1.91
CA GLY A 17 14.23 -9.41 -2.02
C GLY A 17 13.58 -8.31 -1.18
N TYR A 18 14.00 -8.11 0.05
CA TYR A 18 13.48 -7.03 0.92
C TYR A 18 13.84 -5.65 0.39
N ARG A 19 15.07 -5.47 -0.13
CA ARG A 19 15.46 -4.23 -0.80
C ARG A 19 14.59 -3.96 -2.04
N ASN A 20 14.30 -4.97 -2.84
CA ASN A 20 13.44 -4.85 -4.01
C ASN A 20 12.01 -4.45 -3.62
N PHE A 21 11.50 -4.96 -2.51
CA PHE A 21 10.21 -4.54 -1.97
C PHE A 21 10.20 -3.05 -1.61
N GLY A 22 11.23 -2.56 -0.90
CA GLY A 22 11.38 -1.14 -0.58
C GLY A 22 11.47 -0.27 -1.84
N THR A 23 12.21 -0.70 -2.86
CA THR A 23 12.30 -0.01 -4.15
C THR A 23 10.94 0.03 -4.85
N LYS A 24 10.17 -1.05 -4.82
CA LYS A 24 8.83 -1.09 -5.42
C LYS A 24 7.87 -0.15 -4.72
N LEU A 25 7.87 -0.12 -3.39
CA LEU A 25 7.09 0.82 -2.59
C LEU A 25 7.44 2.28 -2.92
N TRP A 26 8.72 2.59 -2.99
CA TRP A 26 9.21 3.91 -3.38
C TRP A 26 8.73 4.34 -4.76
N ASN A 27 8.82 3.44 -5.75
CA ASN A 27 8.34 3.70 -7.10
C ASN A 27 6.82 3.87 -7.17
N ALA A 28 6.06 3.15 -6.35
CA ALA A 28 4.62 3.33 -6.23
C ALA A 28 4.26 4.72 -5.69
N ALA A 29 4.97 5.19 -4.65
CA ALA A 29 4.80 6.54 -4.12
C ALA A 29 5.15 7.61 -5.17
N ARG A 30 6.25 7.43 -5.92
CA ARG A 30 6.60 8.31 -7.05
C ARG A 30 5.54 8.33 -8.14
N PHE A 31 4.96 7.19 -8.47
CA PHE A 31 3.84 7.13 -9.42
C PHE A 31 2.66 7.98 -8.95
N CYS A 32 2.31 7.88 -7.67
CA CYS A 32 1.25 8.71 -7.08
C CYS A 32 1.59 10.21 -7.16
N GLU A 33 2.80 10.59 -6.80
CA GLU A 33 3.28 11.98 -6.89
C GLU A 33 3.21 12.51 -8.32
N MET A 34 3.74 11.77 -9.30
CA MET A 34 3.75 12.16 -10.71
C MET A 34 2.35 12.29 -11.33
N ASN A 35 1.34 11.61 -10.77
CA ASN A 35 -0.04 11.67 -11.19
C ASN A 35 -0.91 12.59 -10.32
N GLU A 36 -0.27 13.41 -9.49
CA GLU A 36 -0.95 14.38 -8.61
C GLU A 36 -1.92 13.71 -7.62
N CYS A 37 -1.62 12.48 -7.19
CA CYS A 37 -2.38 11.80 -6.16
C CYS A 37 -1.98 12.39 -4.81
N ALA A 38 -2.79 13.30 -4.30
CA ALA A 38 -2.56 14.00 -3.04
C ALA A 38 -3.69 13.71 -2.04
N ARG A 39 -3.37 13.84 -0.75
CA ARG A 39 -4.37 13.74 0.32
C ARG A 39 -5.44 14.80 0.15
N VAL A 40 -6.69 14.40 0.31
CA VAL A 40 -7.85 15.29 0.25
C VAL A 40 -8.47 15.34 1.63
N GLU A 41 -8.57 16.53 2.20
CA GLU A 41 -9.21 16.72 3.50
C GLU A 41 -10.69 16.28 3.44
N GLY A 42 -11.13 15.49 4.42
CA GLY A 42 -12.49 14.95 4.46
C GLY A 42 -12.77 13.83 3.45
N PHE A 43 -11.75 13.26 2.81
CA PHE A 43 -11.96 12.11 1.94
C PHE A 43 -12.58 10.94 2.71
N ASP A 44 -13.74 10.47 2.23
CA ASP A 44 -14.44 9.31 2.79
C ASP A 44 -14.36 8.14 1.81
N PRO A 45 -13.59 7.07 2.13
CA PRO A 45 -13.46 5.90 1.26
C PRO A 45 -14.78 5.16 1.03
N ALA A 46 -15.79 5.34 1.89
CA ALA A 46 -17.11 4.73 1.71
C ALA A 46 -17.94 5.40 0.59
N GLN A 47 -17.57 6.60 0.16
CA GLN A 47 -18.32 7.38 -0.84
C GLN A 47 -17.77 7.22 -2.26
N VAL A 48 -16.72 6.45 -2.48
CA VAL A 48 -16.15 6.25 -3.83
C VAL A 48 -17.14 5.56 -4.75
N LYS A 49 -17.15 5.95 -6.02
CA LYS A 49 -18.12 5.49 -7.03
C LYS A 49 -17.49 4.55 -8.04
N GLU A 50 -16.26 4.83 -8.46
CA GLU A 50 -15.55 4.01 -9.43
C GLU A 50 -15.29 2.59 -8.89
N THR A 51 -15.56 1.58 -9.73
CA THR A 51 -15.48 0.17 -9.34
C THR A 51 -14.09 -0.21 -8.84
N VAL A 52 -13.03 0.27 -9.50
CA VAL A 52 -11.65 -0.02 -9.12
C VAL A 52 -11.29 0.63 -7.77
N ASN A 53 -11.84 1.82 -7.49
CA ASN A 53 -11.65 2.50 -6.22
C ASN A 53 -12.39 1.79 -5.08
N LYS A 54 -13.62 1.32 -5.31
CA LYS A 54 -14.35 0.47 -4.35
C LYS A 54 -13.57 -0.81 -4.03
N TRP A 55 -12.99 -1.41 -5.06
CA TRP A 55 -12.21 -2.64 -4.90
C TRP A 55 -10.98 -2.42 -4.02
N ILE A 56 -10.16 -1.38 -4.28
CA ILE A 56 -8.95 -1.15 -3.46
C ILE A 56 -9.29 -0.76 -2.02
N VAL A 57 -10.37 -0.01 -1.79
CA VAL A 57 -10.86 0.32 -0.45
C VAL A 57 -11.22 -0.96 0.32
N GLY A 58 -11.94 -1.88 -0.32
CA GLY A 58 -12.29 -3.18 0.26
C GLY A 58 -11.06 -4.04 0.55
N GLU A 59 -10.09 -4.07 -0.37
CA GLU A 59 -8.83 -4.81 -0.18
C GLU A 59 -7.98 -4.23 0.96
N ALA A 60 -7.90 -2.91 1.08
CA ALA A 60 -7.20 -2.24 2.18
C ALA A 60 -7.83 -2.59 3.54
N ALA A 61 -9.15 -2.52 3.64
CA ALA A 61 -9.86 -2.87 4.87
C ALA A 61 -9.67 -4.34 5.26
N ARG A 62 -9.75 -5.25 4.28
CA ARG A 62 -9.53 -6.70 4.51
C ARG A 62 -8.11 -6.97 4.97
N SER A 63 -7.12 -6.38 4.31
CA SER A 63 -5.71 -6.54 4.67
C SER A 63 -5.40 -5.99 6.05
N ALA A 64 -5.94 -4.82 6.40
CA ALA A 64 -5.77 -4.24 7.72
C ALA A 64 -6.34 -5.14 8.83
N ALA A 65 -7.52 -5.73 8.62
CA ALA A 65 -8.13 -6.67 9.55
C ALA A 65 -7.29 -7.96 9.70
N GLU A 66 -6.79 -8.52 8.59
CA GLU A 66 -5.93 -9.71 8.60
C GLU A 66 -4.62 -9.44 9.36
N ILE A 67 -3.97 -8.29 9.09
CA ILE A 67 -2.73 -7.89 9.74
C ILE A 67 -2.96 -7.69 11.24
N THR A 68 -4.01 -6.98 11.62
CA THR A 68 -4.36 -6.74 13.03
C THR A 68 -4.57 -8.06 13.77
N THR A 69 -5.38 -8.96 13.23
CA THR A 69 -5.63 -10.28 13.81
C THR A 69 -4.34 -11.10 13.97
N ALA A 70 -3.45 -11.05 12.98
CA ALA A 70 -2.17 -11.74 13.04
C ALA A 70 -1.23 -11.16 14.10
N ILE A 71 -1.20 -9.84 14.25
CA ILE A 71 -0.39 -9.16 15.29
C ILE A 71 -0.93 -9.49 16.69
N GLU A 72 -2.24 -9.41 16.90
CA GLU A 72 -2.88 -9.74 18.18
C GLU A 72 -2.64 -11.21 18.59
N ALA A 73 -2.52 -12.10 17.60
CA ALA A 73 -2.17 -13.50 17.82
C ALA A 73 -0.66 -13.77 17.87
N TYR A 74 0.18 -12.72 17.87
CA TYR A 74 1.65 -12.82 17.81
C TYR A 74 2.21 -13.58 16.61
N ARG A 75 1.46 -13.66 15.50
CA ARG A 75 1.86 -14.29 14.24
C ARG A 75 2.46 -13.24 13.29
N PHE A 76 3.61 -12.70 13.65
CA PHE A 76 4.22 -11.58 12.93
C PHE A 76 4.63 -11.92 11.50
N ASN A 77 5.01 -13.17 11.21
CA ASN A 77 5.28 -13.64 9.85
C ASN A 77 4.03 -13.62 8.96
N ASP A 78 2.87 -13.97 9.50
CA ASP A 78 1.59 -13.91 8.77
C ASP A 78 1.17 -12.47 8.51
N ALA A 79 1.34 -11.59 9.52
CA ALA A 79 1.09 -10.16 9.37
C ALA A 79 1.97 -9.54 8.28
N ALA A 80 3.27 -9.83 8.28
CA ALA A 80 4.19 -9.36 7.25
C ALA A 80 3.82 -9.92 5.86
N GLY A 81 3.40 -11.18 5.77
CA GLY A 81 2.95 -11.82 4.53
C GLY A 81 1.67 -11.18 3.98
N ALA A 82 0.71 -10.84 4.83
CA ALA A 82 -0.52 -10.14 4.44
C ALA A 82 -0.21 -8.72 3.93
N ALA A 83 0.64 -7.97 4.63
CA ALA A 83 1.09 -6.66 4.20
C ALA A 83 1.82 -6.72 2.85
N TYR A 84 2.73 -7.69 2.67
CA TYR A 84 3.43 -7.89 1.41
C TYR A 84 2.46 -8.15 0.25
N ARG A 85 1.48 -9.06 0.42
CA ARG A 85 0.50 -9.36 -0.64
C ARG A 85 -0.30 -8.14 -1.04
N PHE A 86 -0.79 -7.37 -0.07
CA PHE A 86 -1.56 -6.17 -0.34
C PHE A 86 -0.74 -5.14 -1.11
N VAL A 87 0.47 -4.84 -0.65
CA VAL A 87 1.31 -3.81 -1.27
C VAL A 87 1.80 -4.25 -2.64
N TRP A 88 2.43 -5.42 -2.74
CA TRP A 88 3.06 -5.86 -3.98
C TRP A 88 2.05 -6.31 -5.02
N ASN A 89 1.20 -7.28 -4.66
CA ASN A 89 0.34 -7.92 -5.65
C ASN A 89 -0.92 -7.09 -5.93
N VAL A 90 -1.58 -6.57 -4.90
CA VAL A 90 -2.86 -5.89 -5.06
C VAL A 90 -2.65 -4.45 -5.51
N PHE A 91 -1.91 -3.66 -4.73
CA PHE A 91 -1.73 -2.23 -5.02
C PHE A 91 -0.79 -2.00 -6.20
N CYS A 92 0.46 -2.48 -6.13
CA CYS A 92 1.45 -2.18 -7.15
C CYS A 92 1.19 -2.89 -8.49
N ASP A 93 0.88 -4.20 -8.46
CA ASP A 93 0.75 -4.99 -9.70
C ASP A 93 -0.59 -4.78 -10.40
N TRP A 94 -1.68 -4.54 -9.66
CA TRP A 94 -3.02 -4.43 -10.24
C TRP A 94 -3.61 -3.04 -10.16
N TYR A 95 -3.74 -2.48 -8.96
CA TYR A 95 -4.45 -1.21 -8.78
C TYR A 95 -3.81 -0.07 -9.57
N LEU A 96 -2.49 0.12 -9.46
CA LEU A 96 -1.79 1.19 -10.18
C LEU A 96 -1.90 1.04 -11.70
N GLU A 97 -1.98 -0.18 -12.22
CA GLU A 97 -2.21 -0.41 -13.65
C GLU A 97 -3.65 -0.09 -14.06
N PHE A 98 -4.62 -0.52 -13.25
CA PHE A 98 -6.04 -0.30 -13.55
C PHE A 98 -6.46 1.16 -13.51
N ILE A 99 -5.82 1.99 -12.69
CA ILE A 99 -6.16 3.41 -12.61
C ILE A 99 -5.54 4.27 -13.70
N LYS A 100 -4.54 3.80 -14.44
CA LYS A 100 -3.91 4.59 -15.52
C LYS A 100 -4.91 5.14 -16.53
N PRO A 101 -5.86 4.35 -17.08
CA PRO A 101 -6.87 4.87 -18.00
C PRO A 101 -7.76 5.95 -17.37
N LEU A 102 -8.11 5.82 -16.09
CA LEU A 102 -8.91 6.83 -15.38
C LEU A 102 -8.13 8.14 -15.18
N LEU A 103 -6.85 8.05 -14.84
CA LEU A 103 -5.98 9.22 -14.65
C LEU A 103 -5.69 9.95 -15.96
N MET A 104 -5.70 9.24 -17.10
CA MET A 104 -5.46 9.79 -18.43
C MET A 104 -6.75 10.15 -19.19
N GLY A 105 -7.91 9.79 -18.65
CA GLY A 105 -9.21 10.04 -19.26
C GLY A 105 -9.68 11.49 -19.13
N ASP A 106 -10.85 11.78 -19.72
CA ASP A 106 -11.44 13.12 -19.76
C ASP A 106 -12.48 13.35 -18.64
N ASP A 107 -12.85 12.31 -17.88
CA ASP A 107 -13.77 12.43 -16.74
C ASP A 107 -13.04 12.98 -15.51
N GLU A 108 -13.16 14.28 -15.30
CA GLU A 108 -12.49 14.97 -14.20
C GLU A 108 -12.99 14.53 -12.81
N ALA A 109 -14.26 14.09 -12.70
CA ALA A 109 -14.78 13.59 -11.43
C ALA A 109 -14.19 12.21 -11.09
N ALA A 110 -14.13 11.30 -12.04
CA ALA A 110 -13.50 10.00 -11.87
C ALA A 110 -11.99 10.13 -11.61
N LYS A 111 -11.33 11.06 -12.30
CA LYS A 111 -9.92 11.37 -12.10
C LYS A 111 -9.63 11.89 -10.69
N ALA A 112 -10.41 12.88 -10.22
CA ALA A 112 -10.26 13.44 -8.88
C ALA A 112 -10.50 12.39 -7.78
N GLU A 113 -11.56 11.58 -7.91
CA GLU A 113 -11.83 10.47 -6.99
C GLU A 113 -10.67 9.47 -6.97
N THR A 114 -10.16 9.10 -8.14
CA THR A 114 -9.08 8.12 -8.26
C THR A 114 -7.77 8.62 -7.66
N ARG A 115 -7.41 9.89 -7.87
CA ARG A 115 -6.26 10.53 -7.23
C ARG A 115 -6.37 10.51 -5.71
N ALA A 116 -7.51 10.91 -5.17
CA ALA A 116 -7.76 10.91 -3.72
C ALA A 116 -7.74 9.48 -3.15
N THR A 117 -8.33 8.51 -3.84
CA THR A 117 -8.33 7.10 -3.42
C THR A 117 -6.93 6.50 -3.44
N ALA A 118 -6.12 6.79 -4.47
CA ALA A 118 -4.75 6.30 -4.56
C ALA A 118 -3.87 6.85 -3.43
N ALA A 119 -4.00 8.14 -3.11
CA ALA A 119 -3.31 8.77 -1.99
C ALA A 119 -3.73 8.14 -0.65
N TRP A 120 -5.04 7.98 -0.42
CA TRP A 120 -5.55 7.32 0.77
C TRP A 120 -5.06 5.87 0.90
N ALA A 121 -5.08 5.10 -0.18
CA ALA A 121 -4.61 3.71 -0.18
C ALA A 121 -3.11 3.62 0.12
N LEU A 122 -2.30 4.54 -0.41
CA LEU A 122 -0.88 4.65 -0.08
C LEU A 122 -0.68 4.95 1.42
N ASP A 123 -1.47 5.85 2.00
CA ASP A 123 -1.43 6.11 3.44
C ASP A 123 -1.73 4.86 4.27
N GLN A 124 -2.76 4.08 3.88
CA GLN A 124 -3.06 2.81 4.56
C GLN A 124 -1.87 1.83 4.46
N ILE A 125 -1.22 1.76 3.31
CA ILE A 125 -0.01 0.95 3.11
C ILE A 125 1.10 1.39 4.06
N LEU A 126 1.38 2.68 4.16
CA LEU A 126 2.43 3.20 5.03
C LEU A 126 2.14 2.89 6.50
N LEU A 127 0.88 3.01 6.93
CA LEU A 127 0.44 2.69 8.29
C LEU A 127 0.64 1.20 8.62
N VAL A 128 0.19 0.28 7.76
CA VAL A 128 0.31 -1.17 8.03
C VAL A 128 1.73 -1.69 7.90
N LEU A 129 2.59 -1.04 7.11
CA LEU A 129 4.00 -1.40 6.97
C LEU A 129 4.90 -0.80 8.05
N HIS A 130 4.48 0.27 8.72
CA HIS A 130 5.31 0.99 9.67
C HIS A 130 5.93 0.11 10.76
N PRO A 131 5.21 -0.85 11.36
CA PRO A 131 5.81 -1.77 12.33
C PRO A 131 6.95 -2.63 11.79
N PHE A 132 7.00 -2.86 10.48
CA PHE A 132 7.98 -3.73 9.81
C PHE A 132 9.12 -2.95 9.13
N MET A 133 8.83 -1.74 8.64
CA MET A 133 9.75 -0.92 7.85
C MET A 133 9.64 0.57 8.26
N PRO A 134 9.96 0.92 9.52
CA PRO A 134 9.64 2.25 10.06
C PRO A 134 10.35 3.41 9.33
N PHE A 135 11.57 3.23 8.85
CA PHE A 135 12.33 4.33 8.25
C PHE A 135 11.79 4.74 6.88
N VAL A 136 11.58 3.79 5.97
CA VAL A 136 11.08 4.10 4.62
C VAL A 136 9.64 4.58 4.65
N THR A 137 8.82 4.03 5.54
CA THR A 137 7.42 4.45 5.67
C THR A 137 7.30 5.86 6.25
N GLU A 138 8.14 6.22 7.22
CA GLU A 138 8.21 7.57 7.76
C GLU A 138 8.67 8.58 6.70
N GLU A 139 9.74 8.29 5.99
CA GLU A 139 10.24 9.15 4.91
C GLU A 139 9.17 9.39 3.84
N LEU A 140 8.47 8.33 3.42
CA LEU A 140 7.39 8.46 2.44
C LEU A 140 6.19 9.22 3.00
N TRP A 141 5.83 8.98 4.28
CA TRP A 141 4.73 9.69 4.94
C TRP A 141 4.92 11.20 4.94
N GLN A 142 6.14 11.64 5.26
CA GLN A 142 6.47 13.07 5.24
C GLN A 142 6.41 13.66 3.83
N ARG A 143 6.93 12.95 2.83
CA ARG A 143 6.93 13.41 1.43
C ARG A 143 5.54 13.48 0.80
N THR A 144 4.67 12.52 1.12
CA THR A 144 3.32 12.47 0.55
C THR A 144 2.31 13.31 1.33
N GLY A 145 2.69 13.86 2.47
CA GLY A 145 1.83 14.64 3.36
C GLY A 145 1.89 16.14 3.16
N GLU A 146 2.81 16.64 2.32
CA GLU A 146 2.98 18.06 2.03
C GLU A 146 2.07 18.54 0.88
#